data_3b22f0aefd2c1cca0fe97829a71546f9
#
_entry.id   3b22f0aefd2c1cca0fe97829a71546f9
#
_cell.length_a   1.000
_cell.length_b   1.000
_cell.length_c   1.000
_cell.angle_alpha   90.00
_cell.angle_beta   90.00
_cell.angle_gamma   90.00
#
_symmetry.space_group_name_H-M   'P 1'
#
loop_
_entity.id
_entity.type
_entity.pdbx_description
1 polymer ?
#
loop_
_entity_poly.entity_id
_entity_poly.type
_entity_poly.pdbx_seq_one_letter_code
_entity_poly.pdbx_strand_id
1 'polypeptide(L)'
;MINAKDSKDTFYILNKKENTPIVLIHGVGLNHKIWEPQINSFNNTVLVYDILGHGNTPLTKPQISFDDFSLQLLNLIDELK
;
A
#
# COMPACT_ATOMS: atom_id res chain seq x y z
N MET A 1 -2.99 14.67 0.03
CA MET A 1 -2.97 13.21 -0.26
C MET A 1 -2.02 12.94 -1.42
N ILE A 2 -1.20 11.94 -1.30
CA ILE A 2 -0.20 11.60 -2.31
C ILE A 2 -0.57 10.26 -2.94
N ASN A 3 -0.62 10.22 -4.28
CA ASN A 3 -0.79 9.00 -5.06
C ASN A 3 0.48 8.82 -5.89
N ALA A 4 1.24 7.77 -5.61
CA ALA A 4 2.55 7.62 -6.24
C ALA A 4 2.96 6.15 -6.29
N LYS A 5 4.16 5.90 -6.83
CA LYS A 5 4.81 4.59 -6.77
C LYS A 5 6.14 4.73 -6.06
N ASP A 6 6.50 3.73 -5.26
CA ASP A 6 7.82 3.69 -4.66
C ASP A 6 8.87 3.22 -5.68
N SER A 7 10.13 3.10 -5.25
CA SER A 7 11.23 2.72 -6.15
C SER A 7 11.10 1.29 -6.70
N LYS A 8 10.20 0.49 -6.15
CA LYS A 8 9.93 -0.88 -6.60
C LYS A 8 8.58 -1.03 -7.28
N ASP A 9 8.03 0.09 -7.76
CA ASP A 9 6.75 0.16 -8.49
C ASP A 9 5.51 -0.21 -7.67
N THR A 10 5.59 -0.21 -6.35
CA THR A 10 4.39 -0.36 -5.51
C THR A 10 3.57 0.92 -5.56
N PHE A 11 2.34 0.83 -6.06
CA PHE A 11 1.41 1.95 -6.03
C PHE A 11 0.86 2.14 -4.62
N TYR A 12 0.89 3.37 -4.13
CA TYR A 12 0.37 3.68 -2.81
C TYR A 12 -0.37 5.02 -2.80
N ILE A 13 -1.25 5.16 -1.80
CA ILE A 13 -1.91 6.41 -1.45
C ILE A 13 -1.52 6.73 -0.01
N LEU A 14 -0.99 7.93 0.21
CA LEU A 14 -0.58 8.38 1.54
C LEU A 14 -1.36 9.64 1.90
N ASN A 15 -2.16 9.57 2.95
CA ASN A 15 -2.84 10.71 3.52
C ASN A 15 -2.18 11.05 4.86
N LYS A 16 -1.26 12.00 4.83
CA LYS A 16 -0.38 12.28 5.96
C LYS A 16 -1.05 13.16 6.99
N LYS A 17 -0.99 12.72 8.24
CA LYS A 17 -1.47 13.47 9.42
C LYS A 17 -0.50 13.25 10.57
N GLU A 18 -0.80 13.80 11.74
CA GLU A 18 0.17 13.81 12.85
C GLU A 18 0.15 12.56 13.73
N ASN A 19 -0.98 11.84 13.77
CA ASN A 19 -1.13 10.69 14.67
C ASN A 19 -0.48 9.43 14.11
N THR A 20 -0.40 8.39 14.95
CA THR A 20 0.16 7.09 14.60
C THR A 20 -0.36 6.60 13.25
N PRO A 21 0.53 6.19 12.33
CA PRO A 21 0.12 5.71 11.01
C PRO A 21 -0.72 4.45 11.06
N ILE A 22 -1.68 4.38 10.15
CA ILE A 22 -2.51 3.19 9.92
C ILE A 22 -2.21 2.70 8.51
N VAL A 23 -1.92 1.41 8.36
CA VAL A 23 -1.73 0.78 7.05
C VAL A 23 -2.93 -0.09 6.75
N LEU A 24 -3.58 0.16 5.62
CA LEU A 24 -4.75 -0.61 5.18
C LEU A 24 -4.33 -1.51 4.01
N ILE A 25 -4.43 -2.82 4.22
CA ILE A 25 -4.01 -3.82 3.25
C ILE A 25 -5.23 -4.58 2.72
N HIS A 26 -5.43 -4.54 1.40
CA HIS A 26 -6.53 -5.26 0.78
C HIS A 26 -6.23 -6.77 0.67
N GLY A 27 -7.29 -7.56 0.43
CA GLY A 27 -7.13 -8.99 0.23
C GLY A 27 -6.80 -9.37 -1.21
N VAL A 28 -6.36 -10.61 -1.40
CA VAL A 28 -6.08 -11.16 -2.72
C VAL A 28 -7.35 -11.08 -3.59
N GLY A 29 -7.18 -10.64 -4.83
CA GLY A 29 -8.29 -10.45 -5.77
C GLY A 29 -8.94 -9.07 -5.70
N LEU A 30 -8.49 -8.21 -4.79
CA LEU A 30 -9.00 -6.84 -4.62
C LEU A 30 -7.92 -5.82 -4.99
N ASN A 31 -8.10 -4.58 -4.59
CA ASN A 31 -7.11 -3.52 -4.78
C ASN A 31 -7.38 -2.38 -3.80
N HIS A 32 -6.57 -1.30 -3.89
CA HIS A 32 -6.66 -0.15 -2.98
C HIS A 32 -8.05 0.50 -2.95
N LYS A 33 -8.85 0.35 -3.99
CA LYS A 33 -10.14 1.05 -4.08
C LYS A 33 -11.13 0.62 -3.00
N ILE A 34 -10.98 -0.57 -2.43
CA ILE A 34 -11.87 -1.00 -1.34
C ILE A 34 -11.75 -0.10 -0.12
N TRP A 35 -10.62 0.61 0.02
CA TRP A 35 -10.36 1.48 1.16
C TRP A 35 -10.71 2.95 0.91
N GLU A 36 -11.12 3.32 -0.31
CA GLU A 36 -11.41 4.72 -0.63
C GLU A 36 -12.37 5.38 0.37
N PRO A 37 -13.48 4.72 0.79
CA PRO A 37 -14.38 5.35 1.76
C PRO A 37 -13.74 5.62 3.12
N GLN A 38 -12.69 4.87 3.49
CA GLN A 38 -12.08 4.98 4.81
C GLN A 38 -10.85 5.89 4.85
N ILE A 39 -10.26 6.23 3.72
CA ILE A 39 -8.99 6.97 3.71
C ILE A 39 -9.07 8.28 4.48
N ASN A 40 -10.19 8.99 4.39
CA ASN A 40 -10.39 10.27 5.06
C ASN A 40 -11.11 10.16 6.40
N SER A 41 -11.38 8.94 6.87
CA SER A 41 -12.18 8.73 8.09
C SER A 41 -11.37 8.76 9.37
N PHE A 42 -10.04 8.75 9.27
CA PHE A 42 -9.16 8.68 10.43
C PHE A 42 -8.44 10.00 10.65
N ASN A 43 -8.17 10.32 11.93
CA ASN A 43 -7.30 11.42 12.30
C ASN A 43 -5.82 11.02 12.29
N ASN A 44 -5.51 9.91 11.65
CA ASN A 44 -4.18 9.35 11.56
C ASN A 44 -3.65 9.48 10.14
N THR A 45 -2.33 9.39 10.00
CA THR A 45 -1.74 9.13 8.70
C THR A 45 -2.26 7.77 8.21
N VAL A 46 -2.76 7.72 6.98
CA VAL A 46 -3.28 6.47 6.39
C VAL A 46 -2.44 6.14 5.17
N LEU A 47 -1.91 4.93 5.14
CA LEU A 47 -1.20 4.38 3.99
C LEU A 47 -2.02 3.23 3.42
N VAL A 48 -2.33 3.33 2.13
CA VAL A 48 -3.03 2.29 1.38
C VAL A 48 -2.14 1.94 0.19
N TYR A 49 -1.98 0.67 -0.11
CA TYR A 49 -1.19 0.27 -1.27
C TYR A 49 -1.79 -0.95 -1.94
N ASP A 50 -1.42 -1.15 -3.21
CA ASP A 50 -1.78 -2.36 -3.94
C ASP A 50 -0.70 -3.42 -3.74
N ILE A 51 -1.09 -4.60 -3.28
CA ILE A 51 -0.16 -5.73 -3.15
C ILE A 51 0.31 -6.18 -4.53
N LEU A 52 1.43 -6.89 -4.58
CA LEU A 52 2.05 -7.35 -5.82
C LEU A 52 1.02 -8.01 -6.75
N GLY A 53 1.04 -7.61 -8.01
CA GLY A 53 0.17 -8.15 -9.04
C GLY A 53 -1.28 -7.69 -8.96
N HIS A 54 -1.61 -6.70 -8.13
CA HIS A 54 -2.96 -6.18 -7.96
C HIS A 54 -3.02 -4.69 -8.26
N GLY A 55 -4.19 -4.24 -8.72
CA GLY A 55 -4.41 -2.82 -9.01
C GLY A 55 -3.33 -2.24 -9.92
N ASN A 56 -2.68 -1.20 -9.42
CA ASN A 56 -1.63 -0.48 -10.17
C ASN A 56 -0.21 -0.95 -9.84
N THR A 57 -0.06 -2.02 -9.05
CA THR A 57 1.24 -2.61 -8.74
C THR A 57 1.48 -3.83 -9.61
N PRO A 58 2.58 -3.87 -10.38
CA PRO A 58 2.84 -5.00 -11.27
C PRO A 58 3.26 -6.25 -10.52
N LEU A 59 3.11 -7.39 -11.20
CA LEU A 59 3.65 -8.66 -10.73
C LEU A 59 5.12 -8.71 -11.10
N THR A 60 6.00 -8.91 -10.12
CA THR A 60 7.45 -8.83 -10.34
C THR A 60 8.08 -10.16 -10.74
N LYS A 61 7.38 -11.27 -10.52
CA LYS A 61 7.83 -12.61 -10.89
C LYS A 61 6.64 -13.57 -10.98
N PRO A 62 6.81 -14.76 -11.64
CA PRO A 62 5.67 -15.65 -11.91
C PRO A 62 4.99 -16.23 -10.68
N GLN A 63 5.75 -16.40 -9.59
CA GLN A 63 5.20 -16.97 -8.36
C GLN A 63 5.51 -16.08 -7.18
N ILE A 64 4.48 -15.78 -6.40
CA ILE A 64 4.55 -14.88 -5.25
C ILE A 64 4.21 -15.66 -3.99
N SER A 65 5.05 -15.53 -2.97
CA SER A 65 4.86 -16.12 -1.65
C SER A 65 4.43 -15.06 -0.63
N PHE A 66 4.05 -15.49 0.57
CA PHE A 66 3.79 -14.55 1.66
C PHE A 66 5.02 -13.72 2.00
N ASP A 67 6.23 -14.30 1.89
CA ASP A 67 7.46 -13.55 2.13
C ASP A 67 7.61 -12.39 1.14
N ASP A 68 7.20 -12.58 -0.09
CA ASP A 68 7.23 -11.50 -1.09
C ASP A 68 6.29 -10.35 -0.71
N PHE A 69 5.10 -10.66 -0.22
CA PHE A 69 4.17 -9.62 0.26
C PHE A 69 4.72 -8.90 1.49
N SER A 70 5.31 -9.65 2.42
CA SER A 70 5.92 -9.06 3.62
C SER A 70 7.08 -8.14 3.26
N LEU A 71 7.92 -8.55 2.34
CA LEU A 71 9.05 -7.75 1.87
C LEU A 71 8.57 -6.49 1.16
N GLN A 72 7.50 -6.58 0.37
CA GLN A 72 6.90 -5.42 -0.27
C GLN A 72 6.51 -4.37 0.76
N LEU A 73 5.81 -4.77 1.82
CA LEU A 73 5.39 -3.84 2.87
C LEU A 73 6.58 -3.21 3.57
N LEU A 74 7.58 -4.01 3.92
CA LEU A 74 8.79 -3.50 4.59
C LEU A 74 9.52 -2.49 3.72
N ASN A 75 9.69 -2.78 2.43
CA ASN A 75 10.35 -1.87 1.50
C ASN A 75 9.59 -0.55 1.36
N LEU A 76 8.26 -0.63 1.28
CA LEU A 76 7.42 0.56 1.17
C LEU A 76 7.54 1.44 2.42
N ILE A 77 7.43 0.84 3.59
CA ILE A 77 7.54 1.57 4.87
C ILE A 77 8.92 2.20 5.01
N ASP A 78 9.98 1.47 4.67
CA ASP A 78 11.34 1.99 4.77
C ASP A 78 11.54 3.20 3.86
N GLU A 79 10.98 3.16 2.66
CA GLU A 79 11.12 4.28 1.71
C GLU A 79 10.32 5.50 2.15
N LEU A 80 9.17 5.31 2.81
CA LEU A 80 8.27 6.40 3.19
C LEU A 80 8.57 7.01 4.57
N LYS A 81 9.52 6.49 5.30
CA LYS A 81 9.90 7.05 6.60
C LYS A 81 10.25 8.52 6.52
#